data_e31e72d2561005cb4e59795f013c1b65
#
_entry.id   e31e72d2561005cb4e59795f013c1b65
#
_cell.length_a   1.000
_cell.length_b   1.000
_cell.length_c   1.000
_cell.angle_alpha   90.00
_cell.angle_beta   90.00
_cell.angle_gamma   90.00
#
_symmetry.space_group_name_H-M   'P 1'
#
loop_
_entity.id
_entity.type
_entity.pdbx_description
1 polymer ?
#
loop_
_entity_poly.entity_id
_entity_poly.type
_entity_poly.pdbx_seq_one_letter_code
_entity_poly.pdbx_strand_id
1 'polypeptide(L)'
;MPFSVSWGILLLAGLCCLVPSSLVEDPQEDAAQKTDTSHHDQGDWEDLACQKISYNVTDLAFDLYKELADLSQTSNVLVTPTSVAMAFAMLSLGTKADTRTEILEGLNVNLTETPEAKIHECFQQVLQALSRPDTRLQLTTGSSLFVNKSMKLVDTFLEDTKKLYHSEASSINFRDTEEAKEQINNYVEKRTGRKVVDLVKHLKKDTSLALVDYISFHGKWKDKFKAEHIMVEGFHVDDKTIIRVPMINHLGRFDIHRDRELSSWVLAQHYVGNATAFFILPDPKKMWQLEEKLTYSHLENIQRAFDIRSINLHFPKLSISGTYKLKRVLRNLGITKIFSNEADLSGVSQEAPLKLSKAVHVAVLTIDEKGTEATGAPHLEEKAWSKYQTVMFNRPFLVIIKDDITNFPLFIGKVVNPTQK
;
A
#
# COMPACT_ATOMS: atom_id res chain seq x y z
N MET A 1 -23.70 -58.54 -49.68
CA MET A 1 -22.59 -59.44 -50.00
C MET A 1 -21.40 -59.06 -49.18
N PRO A 2 -20.78 -60.02 -48.60
CA PRO A 2 -19.98 -59.91 -47.38
C PRO A 2 -18.47 -59.98 -47.66
N PHE A 3 -17.66 -59.83 -46.60
CA PHE A 3 -16.43 -60.59 -46.21
C PHE A 3 -15.70 -59.68 -45.20
N SER A 4 -15.70 -59.92 -43.96
CA SER A 4 -15.16 -60.97 -43.06
C SER A 4 -13.64 -60.97 -42.95
N VAL A 5 -13.24 -61.00 -41.65
CA VAL A 5 -12.19 -61.82 -41.01
C VAL A 5 -10.76 -61.20 -41.07
N SER A 6 -9.90 -61.13 -40.05
CA SER A 6 -9.73 -61.94 -38.85
C SER A 6 -8.56 -61.44 -38.02
N TRP A 7 -8.64 -61.49 -36.74
CA TRP A 7 -7.76 -61.97 -35.67
C TRP A 7 -6.22 -61.92 -35.80
N GLY A 8 -5.59 -61.51 -34.74
CA GLY A 8 -4.20 -61.78 -34.39
C GLY A 8 -3.82 -61.37 -32.98
N ILE A 9 -4.18 -62.19 -32.00
CA ILE A 9 -3.64 -62.15 -30.64
C ILE A 9 -2.25 -62.81 -30.67
N LEU A 10 -1.27 -62.20 -29.95
CA LEU A 10 -0.13 -62.94 -29.45
C LEU A 10 0.35 -62.34 -28.12
N LEU A 11 0.10 -63.10 -27.08
CA LEU A 11 0.70 -63.08 -25.74
C LEU A 11 2.08 -63.74 -25.77
N LEU A 12 3.03 -63.27 -24.96
CA LEU A 12 4.12 -64.02 -24.28
C LEU A 12 4.78 -63.07 -23.30
N ALA A 13 4.55 -63.16 -22.07
CA ALA A 13 5.00 -63.98 -20.95
C ALA A 13 6.53 -64.00 -20.73
N GLY A 14 6.97 -63.32 -19.65
CA GLY A 14 7.76 -63.81 -18.55
C GLY A 14 9.27 -63.93 -18.71
N LEU A 15 10.01 -63.31 -17.83
CA LEU A 15 10.83 -64.01 -16.84
C LEU A 15 11.54 -63.06 -15.87
N CYS A 16 11.36 -63.29 -14.60
CA CYS A 16 12.20 -62.83 -13.49
C CYS A 16 13.58 -63.43 -13.55
N CYS A 17 14.63 -62.70 -13.16
CA CYS A 17 15.80 -63.27 -12.49
C CYS A 17 16.34 -62.30 -11.44
N LEU A 18 16.54 -62.89 -10.28
CA LEU A 18 17.04 -62.36 -9.01
C LEU A 18 18.59 -62.33 -8.97
N VAL A 19 19.16 -61.22 -8.46
CA VAL A 19 20.31 -61.03 -7.51
C VAL A 19 21.58 -61.89 -7.66
N PRO A 20 22.83 -61.45 -7.32
CA PRO A 20 23.18 -60.86 -6.02
C PRO A 20 24.23 -59.73 -6.00
N SER A 21 24.34 -59.19 -4.80
CA SER A 21 25.31 -58.23 -4.30
C SER A 21 26.76 -58.72 -4.38
N SER A 22 27.72 -57.78 -4.62
CA SER A 22 29.01 -57.79 -3.95
C SER A 22 29.65 -56.41 -3.95
N LEU A 23 30.16 -56.07 -2.79
CA LEU A 23 30.99 -54.93 -2.40
C LEU A 23 32.25 -54.80 -3.24
N VAL A 24 32.75 -53.55 -3.43
CA VAL A 24 34.13 -53.11 -3.15
C VAL A 24 34.32 -51.68 -3.63
N GLU A 25 34.62 -50.79 -2.68
CA GLU A 25 35.56 -49.65 -2.60
C GLU A 25 35.69 -48.58 -3.70
N ASP A 26 35.61 -47.32 -3.21
CA ASP A 26 36.05 -46.00 -3.70
C ASP A 26 37.47 -45.98 -4.28
N PRO A 27 37.84 -44.97 -5.12
CA PRO A 27 37.96 -43.57 -4.70
C PRO A 27 37.72 -42.49 -5.75
N GLN A 28 37.30 -41.30 -5.21
CA GLN A 28 37.64 -39.89 -5.55
C GLN A 28 37.64 -39.40 -7.01
N GLU A 29 36.89 -38.40 -7.30
CA GLU A 29 37.16 -36.95 -7.46
C GLU A 29 36.17 -36.25 -8.40
N ASP A 30 35.67 -35.13 -7.91
CA ASP A 30 35.32 -33.89 -8.56
C ASP A 30 34.38 -33.80 -9.77
N ALA A 31 33.14 -33.36 -9.49
CA ALA A 31 32.50 -32.27 -10.20
C ALA A 31 31.29 -31.77 -9.39
N ALA A 32 31.47 -30.66 -8.68
CA ALA A 32 30.41 -29.95 -7.98
C ALA A 32 29.42 -29.36 -8.99
N GLN A 33 28.27 -29.97 -9.14
CA GLN A 33 27.10 -29.36 -9.73
C GLN A 33 26.41 -28.58 -8.63
N LYS A 34 26.68 -27.27 -8.58
CA LYS A 34 25.92 -26.31 -7.78
C LYS A 34 24.48 -26.30 -8.28
N THR A 35 23.62 -26.99 -7.59
CA THR A 35 22.18 -26.69 -7.60
C THR A 35 21.99 -25.39 -6.84
N ASP A 36 21.78 -24.34 -7.59
CA ASP A 36 21.40 -23.03 -7.11
C ASP A 36 19.96 -23.14 -6.55
N THR A 37 19.84 -23.59 -5.30
CA THR A 37 18.64 -23.43 -4.51
C THR A 37 18.67 -21.98 -4.03
N SER A 38 18.01 -21.11 -4.79
CA SER A 38 17.64 -19.79 -4.31
C SER A 38 16.74 -19.96 -3.09
N HIS A 39 17.34 -20.02 -1.92
CA HIS A 39 16.66 -19.72 -0.67
C HIS A 39 16.28 -18.23 -0.75
N HIS A 40 15.06 -17.97 -1.17
CA HIS A 40 14.46 -16.66 -0.99
C HIS A 40 14.45 -16.33 0.50
N ASP A 41 15.07 -15.22 0.83
CA ASP A 41 14.97 -14.49 2.09
C ASP A 41 13.51 -14.28 2.52
N GLN A 42 12.88 -15.29 3.08
CA GLN A 42 11.64 -15.20 3.86
C GLN A 42 11.94 -15.01 5.37
N GLY A 43 13.23 -15.01 5.75
CA GLY A 43 13.65 -15.11 7.15
C GLY A 43 13.46 -13.86 8.01
N ASP A 44 13.34 -12.67 7.43
CA ASP A 44 13.42 -11.43 8.22
C ASP A 44 12.06 -10.86 8.69
N TRP A 45 10.93 -11.36 8.15
CA TRP A 45 9.60 -10.87 8.53
C TRP A 45 8.95 -11.65 9.68
N GLU A 46 9.62 -12.67 10.19
CA GLU A 46 9.22 -13.40 11.40
C GLU A 46 9.57 -12.61 12.68
N ASP A 47 10.24 -11.45 12.59
CA ASP A 47 10.53 -10.59 13.74
C ASP A 47 9.22 -10.08 14.35
N LEU A 48 8.90 -10.58 15.55
CA LEU A 48 7.71 -10.19 16.31
C LEU A 48 7.60 -8.67 16.52
N ALA A 49 8.72 -7.95 16.59
CA ALA A 49 8.71 -6.50 16.74
C ALA A 49 8.18 -5.81 15.47
N CYS A 50 8.59 -6.25 14.27
CA CYS A 50 8.06 -5.70 13.01
C CYS A 50 6.58 -6.05 12.80
N GLN A 51 6.16 -7.24 13.16
CA GLN A 51 4.74 -7.60 13.14
C GLN A 51 3.92 -6.68 14.04
N LYS A 52 4.41 -6.41 15.26
CA LYS A 52 3.76 -5.51 16.20
C LYS A 52 3.70 -4.07 15.67
N ILE A 53 4.77 -3.57 15.06
CA ILE A 53 4.79 -2.25 14.43
C ILE A 53 3.79 -2.21 13.26
N SER A 54 3.65 -3.27 12.47
CA SER A 54 2.64 -3.37 11.41
C SER A 54 1.22 -3.25 11.95
N TYR A 55 0.92 -3.88 13.10
CA TYR A 55 -0.37 -3.73 13.78
C TYR A 55 -0.61 -2.29 14.23
N ASN A 56 0.38 -1.69 14.88
CA ASN A 56 0.30 -0.31 15.35
C ASN A 56 0.06 0.68 14.19
N VAL A 57 0.75 0.49 13.06
CA VAL A 57 0.56 1.31 11.85
C VAL A 57 -0.80 1.04 11.20
N THR A 58 -1.36 -0.16 11.36
CA THR A 58 -2.72 -0.45 10.88
C THR A 58 -3.78 0.26 11.75
N ASP A 59 -3.60 0.32 13.07
CA ASP A 59 -4.46 1.12 13.93
C ASP A 59 -4.34 2.61 13.61
N LEU A 60 -3.11 3.12 13.44
CA LEU A 60 -2.87 4.48 12.97
C LEU A 60 -3.56 4.75 11.62
N ALA A 61 -3.64 3.74 10.73
CA ALA A 61 -4.33 3.88 9.45
C ALA A 61 -5.81 4.22 9.62
N PHE A 62 -6.49 3.54 10.53
CA PHE A 62 -7.90 3.82 10.80
C PHE A 62 -8.08 5.17 11.48
N ASP A 63 -7.19 5.55 12.40
CA ASP A 63 -7.24 6.85 13.08
C ASP A 63 -7.02 8.01 12.09
N LEU A 64 -5.99 7.93 11.24
CA LEU A 64 -5.73 8.90 10.19
C LEU A 64 -6.90 9.01 9.20
N TYR A 65 -7.45 7.85 8.81
CA TYR A 65 -8.57 7.79 7.89
C TYR A 65 -9.81 8.47 8.48
N LYS A 66 -10.18 8.15 9.73
CA LYS A 66 -11.34 8.74 10.41
C LYS A 66 -11.22 10.26 10.51
N GLU A 67 -10.07 10.77 10.96
CA GLU A 67 -9.80 12.21 11.03
C GLU A 67 -9.95 12.91 9.67
N LEU A 68 -9.50 12.26 8.59
CA LEU A 68 -9.61 12.81 7.24
C LEU A 68 -11.02 12.69 6.66
N ALA A 69 -11.73 11.60 6.94
CA ALA A 69 -13.09 11.35 6.50
C ALA A 69 -14.08 12.36 7.14
N ASP A 70 -13.88 12.69 8.41
CA ASP A 70 -14.66 13.71 9.12
C ASP A 70 -14.50 15.10 8.50
N LEU A 71 -13.29 15.39 7.96
CA LEU A 71 -13.03 16.65 7.26
C LEU A 71 -13.58 16.66 5.83
N SER A 72 -13.88 15.50 5.24
CA SER A 72 -14.24 15.33 3.82
C SER A 72 -15.39 14.33 3.64
N GLN A 73 -16.56 14.63 4.18
CA GLN A 73 -17.70 13.70 4.16
C GLN A 73 -18.20 13.38 2.73
N THR A 74 -18.08 14.31 1.80
CA THR A 74 -18.61 14.23 0.43
C THR A 74 -17.55 14.06 -0.65
N SER A 75 -16.28 13.93 -0.28
CA SER A 75 -15.16 13.83 -1.21
C SER A 75 -14.41 12.51 -1.02
N ASN A 76 -13.62 12.15 -2.02
CA ASN A 76 -12.69 11.04 -1.89
C ASN A 76 -11.68 11.30 -0.76
N VAL A 77 -11.32 10.24 -0.03
CA VAL A 77 -10.24 10.23 0.95
C VAL A 77 -9.25 9.16 0.53
N LEU A 78 -7.97 9.49 0.52
CA LEU A 78 -6.90 8.52 0.25
C LEU A 78 -5.67 8.92 1.05
N VAL A 79 -5.25 8.09 1.97
CA VAL A 79 -4.06 8.29 2.80
C VAL A 79 -3.18 7.05 2.81
N THR A 80 -1.89 7.23 3.05
CA THR A 80 -0.91 6.14 3.09
C THR A 80 -0.25 6.10 4.47
N PRO A 81 -0.79 5.30 5.37
CA PRO A 81 -0.40 5.30 6.77
C PRO A 81 1.06 4.94 6.99
N THR A 82 1.55 3.92 6.28
CA THR A 82 2.94 3.47 6.36
C THR A 82 3.91 4.57 5.94
N SER A 83 3.61 5.32 4.87
CA SER A 83 4.43 6.44 4.42
C SER A 83 4.46 7.57 5.45
N VAL A 84 3.30 7.95 6.00
CA VAL A 84 3.21 8.94 7.08
C VAL A 84 3.98 8.49 8.32
N ALA A 85 3.82 7.22 8.74
CA ALA A 85 4.54 6.67 9.89
C ALA A 85 6.06 6.72 9.68
N MET A 86 6.54 6.30 8.50
CA MET A 86 7.96 6.35 8.15
C MET A 86 8.50 7.79 8.14
N ALA A 87 7.74 8.75 7.58
CA ALA A 87 8.15 10.15 7.54
C ALA A 87 8.32 10.77 8.93
N PHE A 88 7.43 10.44 9.87
CA PHE A 88 7.51 10.93 11.24
C PHE A 88 8.52 10.16 12.09
N ALA A 89 8.67 8.84 11.89
CA ALA A 89 9.76 8.08 12.49
C ALA A 89 11.14 8.57 12.00
N MET A 90 11.29 8.90 10.72
CA MET A 90 12.50 9.56 10.21
C MET A 90 12.76 10.89 10.91
N LEU A 91 11.72 11.72 11.09
CA LEU A 91 11.86 13.01 11.75
C LEU A 91 12.24 12.86 13.23
N SER A 92 11.79 11.77 13.89
CA SER A 92 12.15 11.49 15.30
C SER A 92 13.65 11.30 15.51
N LEU A 93 14.43 10.87 14.52
CA LEU A 93 15.90 10.79 14.57
C LEU A 93 16.54 12.14 14.93
N GLY A 94 15.93 13.25 14.49
CA GLY A 94 16.40 14.60 14.75
C GLY A 94 15.76 15.27 15.97
N THR A 95 14.89 14.57 16.71
CA THR A 95 14.21 15.10 17.90
C THR A 95 14.77 14.52 19.19
N LYS A 96 14.48 15.17 20.33
CA LYS A 96 14.90 14.70 21.64
C LYS A 96 13.77 14.78 22.66
N ALA A 97 13.98 14.11 23.79
CA ALA A 97 13.11 14.12 24.96
C ALA A 97 11.63 13.91 24.58
N ASP A 98 10.73 14.67 25.18
CA ASP A 98 9.29 14.55 24.97
C ASP A 98 8.84 14.72 23.52
N THR A 99 9.56 15.52 22.71
CA THR A 99 9.22 15.68 21.28
C THR A 99 9.36 14.37 20.54
N ARG A 100 10.42 13.61 20.81
CA ARG A 100 10.64 12.29 20.23
C ARG A 100 9.60 11.29 20.71
N THR A 101 9.40 11.23 22.02
CA THR A 101 8.42 10.31 22.65
C THR A 101 7.04 10.55 22.07
N GLU A 102 6.58 11.80 22.01
CA GLU A 102 5.25 12.15 21.50
C GLU A 102 5.07 11.76 20.01
N ILE A 103 6.12 11.86 19.20
CA ILE A 103 6.07 11.39 17.82
C ILE A 103 5.89 9.88 17.76
N LEU A 104 6.73 9.12 18.43
CA LEU A 104 6.73 7.66 18.34
C LEU A 104 5.49 7.04 18.99
N GLU A 105 5.04 7.55 20.13
CA GLU A 105 3.78 7.13 20.75
C GLU A 105 2.56 7.53 19.92
N GLY A 106 2.61 8.70 19.28
CA GLY A 106 1.56 9.13 18.34
C GLY A 106 1.49 8.30 17.05
N LEU A 107 2.50 7.48 16.79
CA LEU A 107 2.46 6.42 15.78
C LEU A 107 1.88 5.10 16.32
N ASN A 108 1.24 5.13 17.48
CA ASN A 108 0.70 3.99 18.22
C ASN A 108 1.77 2.97 18.67
N VAL A 109 3.06 3.37 18.72
CA VAL A 109 4.15 2.48 19.17
C VAL A 109 4.40 2.66 20.65
N ASN A 110 4.32 1.55 21.39
CA ASN A 110 4.66 1.52 22.82
C ASN A 110 6.18 1.37 23.01
N LEU A 111 6.85 2.46 23.40
CA LEU A 111 8.30 2.50 23.58
C LEU A 111 8.80 1.64 24.78
N THR A 112 7.93 1.25 25.70
CA THR A 112 8.30 0.34 26.79
C THR A 112 8.44 -1.11 26.30
N GLU A 113 7.80 -1.44 25.20
CA GLU A 113 7.76 -2.79 24.61
C GLU A 113 8.60 -2.90 23.35
N THR A 114 8.75 -1.81 22.58
CA THR A 114 9.48 -1.77 21.33
C THR A 114 10.57 -0.71 21.38
N PRO A 115 11.86 -1.09 21.46
CA PRO A 115 12.96 -0.15 21.43
C PRO A 115 12.98 0.68 20.14
N GLU A 116 13.32 1.97 20.25
CA GLU A 116 13.37 2.92 19.11
C GLU A 116 14.21 2.38 17.93
N ALA A 117 15.37 1.77 18.23
CA ALA A 117 16.23 1.19 17.19
C ALA A 117 15.50 0.13 16.34
N LYS A 118 14.62 -0.66 16.96
CA LYS A 118 13.81 -1.67 16.25
C LYS A 118 12.75 -1.04 15.34
N ILE A 119 12.21 0.11 15.73
CA ILE A 119 11.25 0.87 14.90
C ILE A 119 11.93 1.29 13.60
N HIS A 120 13.13 1.88 13.69
CA HIS A 120 13.88 2.33 12.52
C HIS A 120 14.37 1.18 11.65
N GLU A 121 14.85 0.09 12.27
CA GLU A 121 15.24 -1.13 11.56
C GLU A 121 14.06 -1.72 10.77
N CYS A 122 12.89 -1.83 11.39
CA CYS A 122 11.70 -2.34 10.74
C CYS A 122 11.27 -1.47 9.56
N PHE A 123 11.22 -0.14 9.72
CA PHE A 123 10.87 0.75 8.60
C PHE A 123 11.91 0.72 7.48
N GLN A 124 13.19 0.56 7.78
CA GLN A 124 14.23 0.35 6.78
C GLN A 124 13.96 -0.91 5.95
N GLN A 125 13.64 -2.03 6.61
CA GLN A 125 13.29 -3.29 5.94
C GLN A 125 12.04 -3.13 5.06
N VAL A 126 10.98 -2.45 5.55
CA VAL A 126 9.77 -2.15 4.76
C VAL A 126 10.13 -1.35 3.50
N LEU A 127 10.93 -0.30 3.63
CA LEU A 127 11.38 0.49 2.49
C LEU A 127 12.18 -0.34 1.48
N GLN A 128 13.05 -1.22 1.95
CA GLN A 128 13.80 -2.13 1.09
C GLN A 128 12.87 -3.10 0.36
N ALA A 129 11.89 -3.68 1.06
CA ALA A 129 10.90 -4.58 0.46
C ALA A 129 10.07 -3.88 -0.62
N LEU A 130 9.61 -2.65 -0.38
CA LEU A 130 8.81 -1.87 -1.32
C LEU A 130 9.63 -1.32 -2.51
N SER A 131 10.95 -1.19 -2.36
CA SER A 131 11.86 -0.59 -3.37
C SER A 131 12.57 -1.64 -4.23
N ARG A 132 12.33 -2.93 -4.04
CA ARG A 132 12.98 -4.00 -4.82
C ARG A 132 12.65 -3.85 -6.31
N PRO A 133 13.65 -3.89 -7.22
CA PRO A 133 13.42 -3.72 -8.66
C PRO A 133 12.60 -4.82 -9.31
N ASP A 134 12.57 -6.01 -8.69
CA ASP A 134 11.81 -7.17 -9.11
C ASP A 134 10.34 -7.12 -8.68
N THR A 135 10.00 -6.21 -7.75
CA THR A 135 8.60 -5.95 -7.44
C THR A 135 7.96 -5.31 -8.66
N ARG A 136 7.07 -6.03 -9.32
CA ARG A 136 6.27 -5.50 -10.43
C ARG A 136 5.21 -4.50 -9.95
N LEU A 137 5.24 -4.16 -8.66
CA LEU A 137 4.49 -3.06 -8.09
C LEU A 137 5.08 -1.75 -8.61
N GLN A 138 4.30 -1.01 -9.38
CA GLN A 138 4.67 0.36 -9.76
C GLN A 138 4.36 1.30 -8.59
N LEU A 139 5.13 1.14 -7.52
CA LEU A 139 5.04 1.96 -6.32
C LEU A 139 6.23 2.92 -6.28
N THR A 140 5.94 4.19 -6.08
CA THR A 140 6.95 5.23 -5.83
C THR A 140 6.62 5.90 -4.53
N THR A 141 7.50 5.85 -3.55
CA THR A 141 7.33 6.48 -2.24
C THR A 141 8.57 7.24 -1.84
N GLY A 142 8.43 8.24 -1.01
CA GLY A 142 9.55 8.96 -0.43
C GLY A 142 9.12 10.12 0.44
N SER A 143 10.03 10.50 1.34
CA SER A 143 9.88 11.67 2.21
C SER A 143 11.07 12.58 2.04
N SER A 144 10.87 13.88 2.20
CA SER A 144 11.95 14.86 2.14
C SER A 144 11.73 15.98 3.14
N LEU A 145 12.82 16.42 3.73
CA LEU A 145 12.88 17.55 4.64
C LEU A 145 13.48 18.75 3.93
N PHE A 146 12.80 19.89 4.00
CA PHE A 146 13.28 21.17 3.54
C PHE A 146 13.51 22.07 4.74
N VAL A 147 14.76 22.43 4.95
CA VAL A 147 15.22 23.20 6.12
C VAL A 147 15.66 24.59 5.69
N ASN A 148 15.39 25.61 6.51
CA ASN A 148 15.82 26.97 6.19
C ASN A 148 17.37 27.02 6.02
N LYS A 149 17.85 27.60 4.93
CA LYS A 149 19.27 27.68 4.58
C LYS A 149 20.16 28.37 5.62
N SER A 150 19.55 29.14 6.54
CA SER A 150 20.30 29.74 7.66
C SER A 150 20.65 28.73 8.75
N MET A 151 20.14 27.49 8.69
CA MET A 151 20.37 26.45 9.68
C MET A 151 21.43 25.49 9.19
N LYS A 152 22.43 25.22 10.05
CA LYS A 152 23.43 24.18 9.79
C LYS A 152 22.87 22.84 10.25
N LEU A 153 22.76 21.90 9.34
CA LEU A 153 22.26 20.56 9.62
C LEU A 153 23.32 19.73 10.33
N VAL A 154 22.88 18.84 11.20
CA VAL A 154 23.73 17.89 11.94
C VAL A 154 24.06 16.72 11.01
N ASP A 155 25.35 16.42 10.82
CA ASP A 155 25.83 15.40 9.88
C ASP A 155 25.28 14.01 10.18
N THR A 156 25.22 13.61 11.45
CA THR A 156 24.67 12.30 11.84
C THR A 156 23.19 12.16 11.46
N PHE A 157 22.41 13.23 11.58
CA PHE A 157 21.01 13.23 11.15
C PHE A 157 20.88 13.05 9.63
N LEU A 158 21.76 13.70 8.86
CA LEU A 158 21.79 13.55 7.38
C LEU A 158 22.17 12.13 6.97
N GLU A 159 23.16 11.53 7.64
CA GLU A 159 23.59 10.16 7.39
C GLU A 159 22.48 9.15 7.73
N ASP A 160 21.87 9.27 8.90
CA ASP A 160 20.83 8.37 9.36
C ASP A 160 19.56 8.45 8.49
N THR A 161 19.10 9.65 8.13
CA THR A 161 17.94 9.82 7.23
C THR A 161 18.19 9.20 5.87
N LYS A 162 19.40 9.34 5.32
CA LYS A 162 19.77 8.73 4.05
C LYS A 162 19.88 7.22 4.15
N LYS A 163 20.53 6.71 5.20
CA LYS A 163 20.80 5.28 5.39
C LYS A 163 19.53 4.49 5.70
N LEU A 164 18.70 4.99 6.62
CA LEU A 164 17.54 4.26 7.14
C LEU A 164 16.27 4.50 6.34
N TYR A 165 16.11 5.70 5.77
CA TYR A 165 14.85 6.10 5.11
C TYR A 165 15.00 6.48 3.64
N HIS A 166 16.21 6.33 3.05
CA HIS A 166 16.52 6.74 1.68
C HIS A 166 16.06 8.17 1.35
N SER A 167 16.04 9.02 2.38
CA SER A 167 15.50 10.37 2.36
C SER A 167 16.60 11.42 2.34
N GLU A 168 16.24 12.61 1.88
CA GLU A 168 17.15 13.74 1.78
C GLU A 168 16.62 14.91 2.61
N ALA A 169 17.53 15.62 3.29
CA ALA A 169 17.25 16.91 3.87
C ALA A 169 17.94 17.99 3.05
N SER A 170 17.15 18.94 2.51
CA SER A 170 17.64 20.00 1.62
C SER A 170 17.50 21.38 2.25
N SER A 171 18.56 22.19 2.14
CA SER A 171 18.55 23.58 2.61
C SER A 171 17.95 24.48 1.55
N ILE A 172 16.88 25.24 1.89
CA ILE A 172 16.23 26.17 0.99
C ILE A 172 15.99 27.55 1.63
N ASN A 173 15.78 28.57 0.80
CA ASN A 173 15.52 29.92 1.27
C ASN A 173 14.03 30.22 1.41
N PHE A 174 13.44 29.95 2.58
CA PHE A 174 12.02 30.26 2.81
C PHE A 174 11.67 31.75 2.83
N ARG A 175 12.66 32.66 2.90
CA ARG A 175 12.41 34.11 2.79
C ARG A 175 11.95 34.49 1.39
N ASP A 176 12.45 33.80 0.37
CA ASP A 176 11.92 33.82 -0.99
C ASP A 176 10.89 32.68 -1.13
N THR A 177 9.65 33.02 -0.83
CA THR A 177 8.56 32.03 -0.79
C THR A 177 8.20 31.46 -2.15
N GLU A 178 8.40 32.20 -3.24
CA GLU A 178 8.11 31.73 -4.59
C GLU A 178 9.19 30.75 -5.06
N GLU A 179 10.48 31.11 -4.91
CA GLU A 179 11.57 30.20 -5.24
C GLU A 179 11.50 28.91 -4.41
N ALA A 180 11.27 29.02 -3.09
CA ALA A 180 11.13 27.87 -2.21
C ALA A 180 9.96 26.95 -2.62
N LYS A 181 8.83 27.55 -3.01
CA LYS A 181 7.66 26.81 -3.51
C LYS A 181 7.99 26.06 -4.79
N GLU A 182 8.66 26.71 -5.75
CA GLU A 182 9.08 26.07 -7.00
C GLU A 182 10.06 24.93 -6.75
N GLN A 183 11.05 25.11 -5.88
CA GLN A 183 12.03 24.06 -5.55
C GLN A 183 11.32 22.83 -4.97
N ILE A 184 10.40 23.00 -4.01
CA ILE A 184 9.65 21.89 -3.42
C ILE A 184 8.75 21.22 -4.46
N ASN A 185 8.01 21.99 -5.24
CA ASN A 185 7.09 21.46 -6.25
C ASN A 185 7.82 20.70 -7.34
N ASN A 186 8.92 21.25 -7.87
CA ASN A 186 9.77 20.61 -8.88
C ASN A 186 10.37 19.29 -8.36
N TYR A 187 10.78 19.28 -7.08
CA TYR A 187 11.28 18.05 -6.45
C TYR A 187 10.22 16.95 -6.45
N VAL A 188 9.01 17.25 -5.98
CA VAL A 188 7.91 16.26 -5.91
C VAL A 188 7.44 15.86 -7.30
N GLU A 189 7.29 16.81 -8.22
CA GLU A 189 6.89 16.56 -9.61
C GLU A 189 7.86 15.57 -10.29
N LYS A 190 9.15 15.78 -10.13
CA LYS A 190 10.19 14.89 -10.68
C LYS A 190 10.11 13.50 -10.05
N ARG A 191 9.97 13.41 -8.73
CA ARG A 191 9.94 12.13 -7.99
C ARG A 191 8.67 11.33 -8.24
N THR A 192 7.55 12.00 -8.50
CA THR A 192 6.25 11.35 -8.78
C THR A 192 5.98 11.13 -10.27
N GLY A 193 6.97 11.38 -11.14
CA GLY A 193 6.78 11.26 -12.59
C GLY A 193 5.65 12.16 -13.11
N ARG A 194 5.56 13.39 -12.59
CA ARG A 194 4.54 14.42 -12.92
C ARG A 194 3.11 14.07 -12.53
N LYS A 195 2.92 13.07 -11.67
CA LYS A 195 1.59 12.72 -11.15
C LYS A 195 1.09 13.71 -10.11
N VAL A 196 2.02 14.39 -9.42
CA VAL A 196 1.73 15.43 -8.45
C VAL A 196 2.39 16.72 -8.90
N VAL A 197 1.57 17.75 -9.16
CA VAL A 197 2.00 19.10 -9.54
C VAL A 197 1.42 20.10 -8.54
N ASP A 198 2.08 21.25 -8.37
CA ASP A 198 1.61 22.37 -7.52
C ASP A 198 1.21 21.95 -6.09
N LEU A 199 1.95 21.01 -5.50
CA LEU A 199 1.69 20.49 -4.16
C LEU A 199 1.66 21.60 -3.10
N VAL A 200 2.64 22.47 -3.14
CA VAL A 200 2.80 23.57 -2.19
C VAL A 200 2.34 24.87 -2.86
N LYS A 201 1.14 25.33 -2.49
CA LYS A 201 0.57 26.59 -3.03
C LYS A 201 1.01 27.80 -2.22
N HIS A 202 1.22 27.66 -0.92
CA HIS A 202 1.53 28.77 -0.02
C HIS A 202 2.63 28.36 0.98
N LEU A 203 3.64 29.20 1.08
CA LEU A 203 4.67 29.15 2.10
C LEU A 203 4.69 30.47 2.89
N LYS A 204 5.11 30.38 4.15
CA LYS A 204 5.33 31.55 4.98
C LYS A 204 6.83 31.84 5.05
N LYS A 205 7.20 33.13 5.11
CA LYS A 205 8.60 33.56 5.22
C LYS A 205 9.29 33.10 6.52
N ASP A 206 8.50 32.81 7.56
CA ASP A 206 8.93 32.29 8.85
C ASP A 206 8.94 30.75 8.92
N THR A 207 8.79 30.06 7.78
CA THR A 207 8.91 28.61 7.71
C THR A 207 10.35 28.21 8.05
N SER A 208 10.52 27.36 9.05
CA SER A 208 11.84 26.84 9.45
C SER A 208 12.11 25.43 8.95
N LEU A 209 11.07 24.59 8.91
CA LEU A 209 11.14 23.20 8.47
C LEU A 209 9.84 22.81 7.78
N ALA A 210 9.94 22.15 6.62
CA ALA A 210 8.82 21.57 5.92
C ALA A 210 9.12 20.09 5.61
N LEU A 211 8.19 19.21 5.95
CA LEU A 211 8.19 17.79 5.61
C LEU A 211 7.22 17.59 4.44
N VAL A 212 7.69 16.91 3.41
CA VAL A 212 6.87 16.47 2.28
C VAL A 212 7.01 14.98 2.15
N ASP A 213 5.88 14.29 2.21
CA ASP A 213 5.76 12.86 2.04
C ASP A 213 4.85 12.54 0.87
N TYR A 214 5.25 11.61 0.03
CA TYR A 214 4.50 11.25 -1.17
C TYR A 214 4.56 9.77 -1.45
N ILE A 215 3.46 9.26 -2.00
CA ILE A 215 3.37 7.91 -2.54
C ILE A 215 2.47 7.90 -3.77
N SER A 216 2.88 7.14 -4.77
CA SER A 216 2.11 6.89 -5.97
C SER A 216 2.12 5.40 -6.28
N PHE A 217 0.95 4.84 -6.46
CA PHE A 217 0.76 3.44 -6.78
C PHE A 217 -0.04 3.28 -8.08
N HIS A 218 0.49 2.42 -8.95
CA HIS A 218 -0.20 1.97 -10.15
C HIS A 218 0.04 0.47 -10.28
N GLY A 219 -0.78 -0.32 -9.60
CA GLY A 219 -0.66 -1.77 -9.55
C GLY A 219 -1.17 -2.44 -10.82
N LYS A 220 -0.49 -3.51 -11.22
CA LYS A 220 -1.00 -4.43 -12.22
C LYS A 220 -1.66 -5.60 -11.53
N TRP A 221 -2.92 -5.87 -11.85
CA TRP A 221 -3.64 -7.02 -11.34
C TRP A 221 -2.97 -8.34 -11.75
N LYS A 222 -3.01 -9.33 -10.89
CA LYS A 222 -2.64 -10.70 -11.27
C LYS A 222 -3.55 -11.20 -12.39
N ASP A 223 -4.85 -10.96 -12.26
CA ASP A 223 -5.87 -11.35 -13.23
C ASP A 223 -6.33 -10.12 -14.04
N LYS A 224 -6.16 -10.19 -15.35
CA LYS A 224 -6.42 -9.10 -16.28
C LYS A 224 -7.90 -9.01 -16.63
N PHE A 225 -8.44 -7.81 -16.53
CA PHE A 225 -9.75 -7.53 -17.13
C PHE A 225 -9.61 -7.28 -18.65
N LYS A 226 -10.54 -7.80 -19.43
CA LYS A 226 -10.56 -7.51 -20.87
C LYS A 226 -11.11 -6.11 -21.11
N ALA A 227 -10.38 -5.28 -21.84
CA ALA A 227 -10.77 -3.90 -22.16
C ALA A 227 -12.09 -3.81 -22.96
N GLU A 228 -12.45 -4.85 -23.68
CA GLU A 228 -13.68 -4.95 -24.49
C GLU A 228 -14.97 -4.97 -23.66
N HIS A 229 -14.86 -5.19 -22.34
CA HIS A 229 -16.00 -5.22 -21.42
C HIS A 229 -16.15 -3.92 -20.62
N ILE A 230 -15.65 -2.80 -21.10
CA ILE A 230 -15.83 -1.51 -20.44
C ILE A 230 -17.11 -0.87 -20.94
N MET A 231 -18.05 -0.63 -20.02
CA MET A 231 -19.31 0.06 -20.28
C MET A 231 -19.43 1.32 -19.45
N VAL A 232 -20.13 2.32 -19.95
CA VAL A 232 -20.42 3.54 -19.18
C VAL A 232 -21.72 3.37 -18.40
N GLU A 233 -21.60 3.27 -17.08
CA GLU A 233 -22.71 3.01 -16.15
C GLU A 233 -22.93 4.13 -15.16
N GLY A 234 -24.04 4.07 -14.43
CA GLY A 234 -24.37 5.03 -13.37
C GLY A 234 -23.63 4.68 -12.06
N PHE A 235 -22.99 5.70 -11.45
CA PHE A 235 -22.44 5.60 -10.11
C PHE A 235 -23.16 6.60 -9.20
N HIS A 236 -23.71 6.11 -8.10
CA HIS A 236 -24.48 6.88 -7.12
C HIS A 236 -23.51 7.52 -6.12
N VAL A 237 -23.14 8.78 -6.34
CA VAL A 237 -22.28 9.54 -5.42
C VAL A 237 -22.99 9.75 -4.08
N ASP A 238 -24.28 10.09 -4.17
CA ASP A 238 -25.21 10.22 -3.05
C ASP A 238 -26.66 9.89 -3.49
N ASP A 239 -27.64 10.10 -2.62
CA ASP A 239 -29.06 9.83 -2.89
C ASP A 239 -29.64 10.65 -4.06
N LYS A 240 -29.01 11.76 -4.44
CA LYS A 240 -29.49 12.71 -5.46
C LYS A 240 -28.61 12.78 -6.71
N THR A 241 -27.36 12.36 -6.58
CA THR A 241 -26.34 12.56 -7.61
C THR A 241 -25.91 11.23 -8.21
N ILE A 242 -26.19 11.03 -9.49
CA ILE A 242 -25.71 9.91 -10.28
C ILE A 242 -24.79 10.47 -11.37
N ILE A 243 -23.58 9.94 -11.44
CA ILE A 243 -22.60 10.27 -12.49
C ILE A 243 -22.40 9.09 -13.43
N ARG A 244 -21.95 9.37 -14.65
CA ARG A 244 -21.62 8.32 -15.64
C ARG A 244 -20.13 8.02 -15.55
N VAL A 245 -19.78 6.75 -15.28
CA VAL A 245 -18.41 6.32 -15.14
C VAL A 245 -18.10 5.08 -16.00
N PRO A 246 -16.89 4.93 -16.52
CA PRO A 246 -16.48 3.70 -17.19
C PRO A 246 -16.36 2.59 -16.14
N MET A 247 -17.17 1.55 -16.29
CA MET A 247 -17.17 0.34 -15.46
C MET A 247 -16.55 -0.81 -16.24
N ILE A 248 -15.68 -1.55 -15.58
CA ILE A 248 -15.17 -2.84 -16.03
C ILE A 248 -16.23 -3.88 -15.67
N ASN A 249 -16.78 -4.57 -16.67
CA ASN A 249 -17.75 -5.65 -16.47
C ASN A 249 -17.06 -6.98 -16.76
N HIS A 250 -17.02 -7.85 -15.76
CA HIS A 250 -16.33 -9.11 -15.91
C HIS A 250 -17.06 -10.25 -15.20
N LEU A 251 -17.41 -11.28 -15.95
CA LEU A 251 -17.86 -12.54 -15.41
C LEU A 251 -16.65 -13.44 -15.18
N GLY A 252 -16.36 -13.73 -13.93
CA GLY A 252 -15.14 -14.46 -13.55
C GLY A 252 -15.19 -15.04 -12.15
N ARG A 253 -14.10 -15.66 -11.75
CA ARG A 253 -13.88 -16.15 -10.40
C ARG A 253 -13.10 -15.11 -9.62
N PHE A 254 -13.64 -14.71 -8.47
CA PHE A 254 -13.08 -13.67 -7.63
C PHE A 254 -13.00 -14.12 -6.18
N ASP A 255 -11.97 -13.66 -5.48
CA ASP A 255 -11.91 -13.74 -4.03
C ASP A 255 -12.88 -12.72 -3.44
N ILE A 256 -14.09 -13.18 -3.09
CA ILE A 256 -15.15 -12.31 -2.62
C ILE A 256 -15.99 -13.00 -1.57
N HIS A 257 -16.37 -12.26 -0.53
CA HIS A 257 -17.32 -12.75 0.45
C HIS A 257 -18.32 -11.69 0.90
N ARG A 258 -19.38 -12.14 1.52
CA ARG A 258 -20.37 -11.27 2.14
C ARG A 258 -20.12 -11.20 3.63
N ASP A 259 -19.63 -10.05 4.08
CA ASP A 259 -19.48 -9.76 5.50
C ASP A 259 -20.83 -9.28 6.07
N ARG A 260 -21.37 -10.03 7.03
CA ARG A 260 -22.67 -9.74 7.62
C ARG A 260 -22.57 -8.69 8.72
N GLU A 261 -21.47 -8.66 9.47
CA GLU A 261 -21.25 -7.73 10.57
C GLU A 261 -21.05 -6.30 10.04
N LEU A 262 -20.25 -6.16 8.99
CA LEU A 262 -20.03 -4.90 8.29
C LEU A 262 -21.15 -4.58 7.29
N SER A 263 -22.14 -5.49 7.09
CA SER A 263 -23.19 -5.35 6.08
C SER A 263 -22.61 -5.00 4.70
N SER A 264 -21.52 -5.65 4.29
CA SER A 264 -20.73 -5.26 3.12
C SER A 264 -20.36 -6.45 2.24
N TRP A 265 -20.17 -6.21 0.95
CA TRP A 265 -19.40 -7.09 0.08
C TRP A 265 -17.91 -6.71 0.18
N VAL A 266 -17.06 -7.72 0.31
CA VAL A 266 -15.61 -7.53 0.34
C VAL A 266 -15.00 -8.30 -0.81
N LEU A 267 -14.33 -7.58 -1.70
CA LEU A 267 -13.59 -8.10 -2.85
C LEU A 267 -12.09 -7.96 -2.59
N ALA A 268 -11.34 -9.05 -2.64
CA ALA A 268 -9.89 -9.01 -2.67
C ALA A 268 -9.38 -9.09 -4.10
N GLN A 269 -8.43 -8.23 -4.41
CA GLN A 269 -7.74 -8.22 -5.70
C GLN A 269 -6.24 -8.22 -5.47
N HIS A 270 -5.57 -9.26 -5.99
CA HIS A 270 -4.14 -9.42 -5.85
C HIS A 270 -3.39 -8.71 -6.95
N TYR A 271 -2.36 -7.97 -6.58
CA TYR A 271 -1.43 -7.35 -7.51
C TYR A 271 -0.21 -8.24 -7.77
N VAL A 272 0.39 -8.06 -8.92
CA VAL A 272 1.72 -8.61 -9.18
C VAL A 272 2.73 -7.82 -8.36
N GLY A 273 3.49 -8.50 -7.51
CA GLY A 273 4.47 -7.86 -6.63
C GLY A 273 4.06 -7.82 -5.16
N ASN A 274 3.23 -8.79 -4.74
CA ASN A 274 2.92 -9.03 -3.32
C ASN A 274 2.16 -7.90 -2.62
N ALA A 275 1.09 -7.42 -3.24
CA ALA A 275 0.13 -6.55 -2.57
C ALA A 275 -1.29 -7.00 -2.85
N THR A 276 -2.17 -6.82 -1.89
CA THR A 276 -3.59 -7.13 -2.00
C THR A 276 -4.43 -5.90 -1.68
N ALA A 277 -5.36 -5.59 -2.58
CA ALA A 277 -6.39 -4.58 -2.34
C ALA A 277 -7.68 -5.23 -1.89
N PHE A 278 -8.25 -4.72 -0.81
CA PHE A 278 -9.56 -5.04 -0.29
C PHE A 278 -10.52 -3.90 -0.61
N PHE A 279 -11.52 -4.18 -1.43
CA PHE A 279 -12.59 -3.24 -1.75
C PHE A 279 -13.82 -3.61 -0.95
N ILE A 280 -14.27 -2.72 -0.07
CA ILE A 280 -15.37 -2.97 0.86
C ILE A 280 -16.56 -2.11 0.44
N LEU A 281 -17.58 -2.76 -0.12
CA LEU A 281 -18.80 -2.15 -0.63
C LEU A 281 -19.92 -2.31 0.39
N PRO A 282 -20.26 -1.29 1.19
CA PRO A 282 -21.36 -1.39 2.14
C PRO A 282 -22.71 -1.44 1.42
N ASP A 283 -23.72 -1.95 2.11
CA ASP A 283 -25.10 -1.83 1.67
C ASP A 283 -25.49 -0.35 1.52
N PRO A 284 -26.50 -0.03 0.71
CA PRO A 284 -26.96 1.34 0.56
C PRO A 284 -27.17 2.03 1.92
N LYS A 285 -26.62 3.23 2.07
CA LYS A 285 -26.71 4.06 3.30
C LYS A 285 -25.98 3.51 4.53
N LYS A 286 -25.09 2.51 4.37
CA LYS A 286 -24.36 1.88 5.47
C LYS A 286 -22.88 2.31 5.55
N MET A 287 -22.44 3.30 4.77
CA MET A 287 -21.04 3.73 4.76
C MET A 287 -20.58 4.19 6.15
N TRP A 288 -21.35 5.05 6.83
CA TRP A 288 -20.99 5.54 8.17
C TRP A 288 -20.87 4.39 9.19
N GLN A 289 -21.77 3.39 9.10
CA GLN A 289 -21.75 2.21 9.97
C GLN A 289 -20.51 1.35 9.71
N LEU A 290 -20.08 1.23 8.45
CA LEU A 290 -18.86 0.55 8.06
C LEU A 290 -17.63 1.30 8.64
N GLU A 291 -17.57 2.62 8.45
CA GLU A 291 -16.46 3.47 8.93
C GLU A 291 -16.32 3.44 10.46
N GLU A 292 -17.43 3.37 11.18
CA GLU A 292 -17.44 3.28 12.65
C GLU A 292 -16.95 1.92 13.15
N LYS A 293 -17.40 0.82 12.51
CA LYS A 293 -17.12 -0.54 12.96
C LYS A 293 -15.79 -1.10 12.51
N LEU A 294 -15.25 -0.63 11.37
CA LEU A 294 -14.07 -1.21 10.77
C LEU A 294 -12.84 -1.00 11.67
N THR A 295 -12.22 -2.11 12.09
CA THR A 295 -11.04 -2.18 12.94
C THR A 295 -10.01 -3.13 12.37
N TYR A 296 -8.83 -3.17 12.98
CA TYR A 296 -7.79 -4.14 12.62
C TYR A 296 -8.30 -5.59 12.66
N SER A 297 -9.02 -5.98 13.71
CA SER A 297 -9.54 -7.36 13.84
C SER A 297 -10.55 -7.72 12.74
N HIS A 298 -11.35 -6.75 12.27
CA HIS A 298 -12.21 -6.96 11.10
C HIS A 298 -11.38 -7.21 9.84
N LEU A 299 -10.30 -6.46 9.63
CA LEU A 299 -9.41 -6.65 8.48
C LEU A 299 -8.74 -8.03 8.49
N GLU A 300 -8.31 -8.52 9.66
CA GLU A 300 -7.79 -9.89 9.79
C GLU A 300 -8.85 -10.96 9.49
N ASN A 301 -10.07 -10.78 10.00
CA ASN A 301 -11.18 -11.69 9.73
C ASN A 301 -11.52 -11.71 8.24
N ILE A 302 -11.54 -10.55 7.61
CA ILE A 302 -11.70 -10.40 6.16
C ILE A 302 -10.67 -11.24 5.42
N GLN A 303 -9.40 -11.15 5.78
CA GLN A 303 -8.32 -11.90 5.13
C GLN A 303 -8.46 -13.43 5.23
N ARG A 304 -9.09 -13.92 6.30
CA ARG A 304 -9.31 -15.36 6.53
C ARG A 304 -10.60 -15.90 5.90
N ALA A 305 -11.53 -15.01 5.53
CA ALA A 305 -12.88 -15.38 5.14
C ALA A 305 -13.11 -15.51 3.63
N PHE A 306 -12.08 -15.34 2.80
CA PHE A 306 -12.22 -15.35 1.35
C PHE A 306 -12.59 -16.71 0.79
N ASP A 307 -13.49 -16.67 -0.19
CA ASP A 307 -13.95 -17.82 -0.94
C ASP A 307 -14.04 -17.44 -2.43
N ILE A 308 -13.41 -18.24 -3.26
CA ILE A 308 -13.41 -18.00 -4.71
C ILE A 308 -14.80 -18.31 -5.27
N ARG A 309 -15.52 -17.28 -5.70
CA ARG A 309 -16.87 -17.39 -6.27
C ARG A 309 -16.93 -16.86 -7.69
N SER A 310 -17.76 -17.51 -8.50
CA SER A 310 -18.12 -17.00 -9.82
C SER A 310 -19.19 -15.93 -9.67
N ILE A 311 -18.85 -14.70 -10.06
CA ILE A 311 -19.74 -13.54 -10.03
C ILE A 311 -19.63 -12.73 -11.31
N ASN A 312 -20.65 -11.93 -11.60
CA ASN A 312 -20.61 -10.85 -12.57
C ASN A 312 -20.22 -9.56 -11.80
N LEU A 313 -18.96 -9.13 -11.96
CA LEU A 313 -18.40 -7.96 -11.30
C LEU A 313 -18.50 -6.72 -12.18
N HIS A 314 -19.07 -5.63 -11.66
CA HIS A 314 -19.02 -4.28 -12.24
C HIS A 314 -18.18 -3.39 -11.33
N PHE A 315 -17.02 -2.96 -11.82
CA PHE A 315 -16.05 -2.19 -11.03
C PHE A 315 -15.61 -0.91 -11.76
N PRO A 316 -15.63 0.28 -11.11
CA PRO A 316 -15.26 1.52 -11.78
C PRO A 316 -13.75 1.60 -12.03
N LYS A 317 -13.37 2.10 -13.22
CA LYS A 317 -12.00 2.62 -13.40
C LYS A 317 -11.88 3.87 -12.56
N LEU A 318 -10.78 3.99 -11.84
CA LEU A 318 -10.55 5.17 -11.00
C LEU A 318 -9.08 5.59 -10.98
N SER A 319 -8.89 6.90 -10.85
CA SER A 319 -7.60 7.50 -10.54
C SER A 319 -7.87 8.60 -9.53
N ILE A 320 -7.54 8.34 -8.28
CA ILE A 320 -7.83 9.24 -7.16
C ILE A 320 -6.55 9.70 -6.51
N SER A 321 -6.59 10.88 -5.92
CA SER A 321 -5.49 11.43 -5.14
C SER A 321 -5.99 12.07 -3.87
N GLY A 322 -5.11 12.09 -2.85
CA GLY A 322 -5.31 12.81 -1.60
C GLY A 322 -4.12 13.72 -1.33
N THR A 323 -4.38 14.97 -0.97
CA THR A 323 -3.36 15.93 -0.56
C THR A 323 -3.76 16.55 0.76
N TYR A 324 -2.96 16.32 1.80
CA TYR A 324 -3.30 16.68 3.16
C TYR A 324 -2.22 17.51 3.84
N LYS A 325 -2.66 18.52 4.59
CA LYS A 325 -1.83 19.22 5.58
C LYS A 325 -1.93 18.46 6.89
N LEU A 326 -0.93 17.65 7.20
CA LEU A 326 -0.99 16.69 8.31
C LEU A 326 -1.00 17.34 9.70
N LYS A 327 -0.56 18.60 9.84
CA LYS A 327 -0.43 19.27 11.15
C LYS A 327 -1.70 19.18 12.01
N ARG A 328 -2.89 19.42 11.42
CA ARG A 328 -4.16 19.38 12.17
C ARG A 328 -4.49 17.94 12.60
N VAL A 329 -4.43 17.01 11.65
CA VAL A 329 -4.74 15.60 11.87
C VAL A 329 -3.85 15.00 12.95
N LEU A 330 -2.53 15.17 12.82
CA LEU A 330 -1.57 14.62 13.77
C LEU A 330 -1.65 15.25 15.17
N ARG A 331 -2.03 16.53 15.26
CA ARG A 331 -2.30 17.13 16.57
C ARG A 331 -3.51 16.52 17.27
N ASN A 332 -4.54 16.17 16.53
CA ASN A 332 -5.71 15.46 17.07
C ASN A 332 -5.32 14.03 17.54
N LEU A 333 -4.31 13.43 16.90
CA LEU A 333 -3.75 12.12 17.27
C LEU A 333 -2.64 12.22 18.35
N GLY A 334 -2.46 13.40 18.97
CA GLY A 334 -1.54 13.58 20.09
C GLY A 334 -0.13 14.05 19.71
N ILE A 335 0.25 14.14 18.44
CA ILE A 335 1.55 14.68 18.01
C ILE A 335 1.47 16.20 17.93
N THR A 336 1.87 16.90 18.98
CA THR A 336 1.64 18.34 19.15
C THR A 336 2.91 19.18 19.25
N LYS A 337 3.88 18.75 20.08
CA LYS A 337 5.10 19.49 20.41
C LYS A 337 5.94 19.82 19.18
N ILE A 338 6.10 18.89 18.25
CA ILE A 338 6.89 19.09 17.04
C ILE A 338 6.44 20.30 16.22
N PHE A 339 5.17 20.70 16.33
CA PHE A 339 4.56 21.84 15.66
C PHE A 339 4.57 23.14 16.49
N SER A 340 5.10 23.10 17.69
CA SER A 340 5.14 24.22 18.66
C SER A 340 6.55 24.81 18.80
N ASN A 341 6.67 25.86 19.57
CA ASN A 341 7.97 26.44 19.93
C ASN A 341 8.70 25.62 21.03
N GLU A 342 8.03 24.64 21.62
CA GLU A 342 8.57 23.72 22.63
C GLU A 342 9.23 22.49 21.97
N ALA A 343 9.24 22.42 20.63
CA ALA A 343 9.86 21.33 19.90
C ALA A 343 11.37 21.29 20.15
N ASP A 344 11.88 20.12 20.52
CA ASP A 344 13.32 19.86 20.57
C ASP A 344 13.75 19.13 19.30
N LEU A 345 14.24 19.92 18.33
CA LEU A 345 14.82 19.47 17.06
C LEU A 345 16.33 19.69 17.02
N SER A 346 16.98 19.71 18.18
CA SER A 346 18.44 19.93 18.28
C SER A 346 19.28 18.83 17.61
N GLY A 347 18.69 17.69 17.30
CA GLY A 347 19.32 16.67 16.45
C GLY A 347 19.28 17.00 14.96
N VAL A 348 18.39 17.88 14.51
CA VAL A 348 18.35 18.38 13.14
C VAL A 348 19.32 19.55 12.95
N SER A 349 19.25 20.54 13.86
CA SER A 349 20.15 21.71 13.89
C SER A 349 20.28 22.24 15.31
N GLN A 350 21.48 22.67 15.67
CA GLN A 350 21.80 23.23 17.00
C GLN A 350 21.76 24.76 17.05
N GLU A 351 21.60 25.44 15.90
CA GLU A 351 21.84 26.90 15.79
C GLU A 351 20.66 27.75 16.25
N ALA A 352 19.43 27.23 16.17
CA ALA A 352 18.23 27.95 16.61
C ALA A 352 17.07 27.01 16.90
N PRO A 353 16.08 27.44 17.68
CA PRO A 353 14.85 26.67 17.88
C PRO A 353 14.16 26.38 16.55
N LEU A 354 13.96 25.11 16.24
CA LEU A 354 13.25 24.64 15.06
C LEU A 354 11.87 24.09 15.47
N LYS A 355 10.92 24.21 14.56
CA LYS A 355 9.65 23.47 14.63
C LYS A 355 9.22 23.04 13.24
N LEU A 356 8.44 21.98 13.17
CA LEU A 356 7.82 21.55 11.92
C LEU A 356 6.72 22.55 11.54
N SER A 357 7.05 23.48 10.65
CA SER A 357 6.13 24.54 10.22
C SER A 357 5.07 23.99 9.28
N LYS A 358 5.44 23.03 8.43
CA LYS A 358 4.58 22.44 7.40
C LYS A 358 4.85 20.94 7.29
N ALA A 359 3.78 20.17 7.25
CA ALA A 359 3.81 18.74 6.91
C ALA A 359 2.73 18.49 5.86
N VAL A 360 3.13 17.98 4.71
CA VAL A 360 2.24 17.69 3.58
C VAL A 360 2.41 16.25 3.16
N HIS A 361 1.28 15.57 3.00
CA HIS A 361 1.20 14.21 2.50
C HIS A 361 0.44 14.17 1.20
N VAL A 362 0.93 13.38 0.24
CA VAL A 362 0.28 13.15 -1.05
C VAL A 362 0.22 11.68 -1.35
N ALA A 363 -0.98 11.21 -1.63
CA ALA A 363 -1.26 9.87 -2.08
C ALA A 363 -1.87 9.89 -3.48
N VAL A 364 -1.41 9.02 -4.37
CA VAL A 364 -2.00 8.83 -5.71
C VAL A 364 -2.22 7.34 -5.93
N LEU A 365 -3.45 6.97 -6.26
CA LEU A 365 -3.85 5.60 -6.57
C LEU A 365 -4.52 5.55 -7.93
N THR A 366 -3.98 4.74 -8.83
CA THR A 366 -4.57 4.47 -10.14
C THR A 366 -4.95 3.00 -10.22
N ILE A 367 -6.21 2.73 -10.57
CA ILE A 367 -6.78 1.40 -10.78
C ILE A 367 -7.41 1.38 -12.17
N ASP A 368 -6.86 0.58 -13.06
CA ASP A 368 -7.33 0.40 -14.43
C ASP A 368 -7.43 -1.10 -14.79
N GLU A 369 -7.78 -1.39 -16.05
CA GLU A 369 -7.90 -2.75 -16.58
C GLU A 369 -6.55 -3.45 -16.81
N LYS A 370 -5.43 -2.76 -16.66
CA LYS A 370 -4.11 -3.30 -17.01
C LYS A 370 -3.66 -4.31 -15.96
N GLY A 371 -3.89 -5.58 -16.24
CA GLY A 371 -3.34 -6.71 -15.49
C GLY A 371 -2.15 -7.35 -16.19
N THR A 372 -1.51 -8.35 -15.57
CA THR A 372 -0.61 -9.27 -16.25
C THR A 372 -1.40 -10.23 -17.12
N GLU A 373 -0.81 -10.71 -18.23
CA GLU A 373 -1.45 -11.74 -19.05
C GLU A 373 -1.64 -13.00 -18.21
N ALA A 374 -2.88 -13.24 -17.79
CA ALA A 374 -3.24 -14.48 -17.13
C ALA A 374 -3.46 -15.54 -18.21
N THR A 375 -2.62 -16.55 -18.19
CA THR A 375 -2.85 -17.77 -18.93
C THR A 375 -3.94 -18.58 -18.22
N GLY A 376 -5.13 -18.65 -18.80
CA GLY A 376 -6.02 -19.77 -18.56
C GLY A 376 -7.15 -19.66 -17.55
N ALA A 377 -7.71 -18.47 -17.26
CA ALA A 377 -9.06 -18.46 -16.67
C ALA A 377 -10.08 -18.98 -17.69
N PRO A 378 -10.89 -20.00 -17.35
CA PRO A 378 -11.89 -20.51 -18.29
C PRO A 378 -12.88 -19.38 -18.61
N HIS A 379 -13.04 -19.10 -19.93
CA HIS A 379 -14.07 -18.19 -20.42
C HIS A 379 -15.44 -18.75 -20.07
N LEU A 380 -16.14 -18.06 -19.15
CA LEU A 380 -17.55 -18.33 -18.96
C LEU A 380 -18.29 -17.67 -20.13
N GLU A 381 -19.12 -18.44 -20.85
CA GLU A 381 -19.88 -17.94 -22.00
C GLU A 381 -20.85 -16.82 -21.57
N GLU A 382 -20.98 -15.77 -22.37
CA GLU A 382 -21.88 -14.63 -22.12
C GLU A 382 -23.34 -15.03 -21.82
N LYS A 383 -23.80 -16.12 -22.42
CA LYS A 383 -25.14 -16.68 -22.18
C LYS A 383 -25.40 -17.13 -20.73
N ALA A 384 -24.33 -17.26 -19.94
CA ALA A 384 -24.42 -17.69 -18.54
C ALA A 384 -24.49 -16.52 -17.53
N TRP A 385 -24.33 -15.27 -17.94
CA TRP A 385 -24.22 -14.11 -17.04
C TRP A 385 -25.43 -13.93 -16.13
N SER A 386 -26.63 -14.14 -16.64
CA SER A 386 -27.89 -14.04 -15.84
C SER A 386 -28.03 -15.10 -14.73
N LYS A 387 -27.18 -16.14 -14.73
CA LYS A 387 -27.18 -17.20 -13.72
C LYS A 387 -26.31 -16.91 -12.51
N TYR A 388 -25.42 -15.93 -12.61
CA TYR A 388 -24.45 -15.59 -11.57
C TYR A 388 -24.87 -14.34 -10.81
N GLN A 389 -24.50 -14.29 -9.55
CA GLN A 389 -24.72 -13.11 -8.73
C GLN A 389 -23.95 -11.92 -9.28
N THR A 390 -24.62 -10.78 -9.44
CA THR A 390 -23.99 -9.53 -9.84
C THR A 390 -23.59 -8.73 -8.60
N VAL A 391 -22.35 -8.26 -8.54
CA VAL A 391 -21.83 -7.33 -7.55
C VAL A 391 -21.37 -6.07 -8.25
N MET A 392 -22.03 -4.94 -7.92
CA MET A 392 -21.82 -3.66 -8.59
C MET A 392 -21.22 -2.64 -7.62
N PHE A 393 -19.97 -2.22 -7.88
CA PHE A 393 -19.31 -1.13 -7.18
C PHE A 393 -19.76 0.22 -7.74
N ASN A 394 -21.04 0.50 -7.67
CA ASN A 394 -21.70 1.68 -8.25
C ASN A 394 -22.16 2.72 -7.21
N ARG A 395 -21.57 2.69 -6.03
CA ARG A 395 -21.79 3.63 -4.92
C ARG A 395 -20.54 3.72 -4.07
N PRO A 396 -20.43 4.67 -3.11
CA PRO A 396 -19.23 4.82 -2.28
C PRO A 396 -18.78 3.52 -1.62
N PHE A 397 -17.48 3.28 -1.65
CA PHE A 397 -16.83 2.08 -1.08
C PHE A 397 -15.48 2.43 -0.48
N LEU A 398 -14.99 1.57 0.41
CA LEU A 398 -13.63 1.69 0.97
C LEU A 398 -12.64 0.88 0.16
N VAL A 399 -11.40 1.33 0.17
CA VAL A 399 -10.23 0.62 -0.36
C VAL A 399 -9.15 0.55 0.70
N ILE A 400 -8.60 -0.63 0.93
CA ILE A 400 -7.42 -0.86 1.77
C ILE A 400 -6.45 -1.67 0.94
N ILE A 401 -5.21 -1.20 0.79
CA ILE A 401 -4.15 -1.94 0.10
C ILE A 401 -3.07 -2.27 1.12
N LYS A 402 -2.70 -3.54 1.21
CA LYS A 402 -1.64 -4.05 2.09
C LYS A 402 -0.53 -4.67 1.26
N ASP A 403 0.68 -4.58 1.76
CA ASP A 403 1.78 -5.43 1.32
C ASP A 403 1.63 -6.82 1.95
N ASP A 404 1.69 -7.87 1.12
CA ASP A 404 1.42 -9.25 1.55
C ASP A 404 2.60 -9.87 2.32
N ILE A 405 3.81 -9.31 2.17
CA ILE A 405 5.02 -9.79 2.85
C ILE A 405 5.11 -9.16 4.24
N THR A 406 5.02 -7.84 4.29
CA THR A 406 5.26 -7.07 5.52
C THR A 406 4.00 -6.85 6.34
N ASN A 407 2.83 -7.11 5.76
CA ASN A 407 1.52 -6.81 6.31
C ASN A 407 1.24 -5.31 6.58
N PHE A 408 2.12 -4.41 6.14
CA PHE A 408 1.91 -2.98 6.33
C PHE A 408 0.79 -2.44 5.43
N PRO A 409 -0.09 -1.56 5.95
CA PRO A 409 -1.15 -0.90 5.18
C PRO A 409 -0.54 0.18 4.29
N LEU A 410 -0.50 -0.04 2.99
CA LEU A 410 0.03 0.92 2.02
C LEU A 410 -0.94 2.06 1.77
N PHE A 411 -2.23 1.75 1.64
CA PHE A 411 -3.30 2.73 1.40
C PHE A 411 -4.55 2.39 2.19
N ILE A 412 -5.23 3.42 2.64
CA ILE A 412 -6.62 3.35 3.10
C ILE A 412 -7.36 4.56 2.53
N GLY A 413 -8.59 4.34 2.04
CA GLY A 413 -9.36 5.41 1.47
C GLY A 413 -10.84 5.09 1.25
N LYS A 414 -11.58 6.16 0.93
CA LYS A 414 -12.97 6.12 0.53
C LYS A 414 -13.12 6.70 -0.88
N VAL A 415 -13.75 5.96 -1.75
CA VAL A 415 -14.12 6.39 -3.09
C VAL A 415 -15.57 6.82 -3.07
N VAL A 416 -15.82 8.12 -3.11
CA VAL A 416 -17.15 8.72 -3.19
C VAL A 416 -17.49 9.06 -4.64
N ASN A 417 -16.49 9.51 -5.41
CA ASN A 417 -16.62 9.84 -6.81
C ASN A 417 -15.39 9.35 -7.59
N PRO A 418 -15.49 8.28 -8.40
CA PRO A 418 -14.37 7.72 -9.15
C PRO A 418 -13.73 8.67 -10.17
N THR A 419 -14.43 9.73 -10.57
CA THR A 419 -13.95 10.71 -11.58
C THR A 419 -13.29 11.94 -10.95
N GLN A 420 -13.37 12.09 -9.62
CA GLN A 420 -12.76 13.19 -8.89
C GLN A 420 -11.27 12.88 -8.65
N LYS A 421 -10.41 13.72 -9.18
CA LYS A 421 -8.96 13.66 -8.97
C LYS A 421 -8.56 14.38 -7.70
#